data_831c6eea0be2898c06211b82983877fa
#
_entry.id   831c6eea0be2898c06211b82983877fa
#
_cell.length_a   1.000
_cell.length_b   1.000
_cell.length_c   1.000
_cell.angle_alpha   90.00
_cell.angle_beta   90.00
_cell.angle_gamma   90.00
#
_symmetry.space_group_name_H-M   'P 1'
#
loop_
_entity.id
_entity.type
_entity.pdbx_description
1 polymer ?
#
loop_
_entity_poly.entity_id
_entity_poly.type
_entity_poly.pdbx_seq_one_letter_code
_entity_poly.pdbx_strand_id
1 'polypeptide(L)'
;MKWANLLFTSLLFLSSNAIASGVGFTQITLTDDPKRPLNTAIWYPTQEVSNTTLIGDNPAFVGTKIIKDAQIQSSTFPVVLLSHGYRGNWRNQNWLATEIAKRGYIVAAADHPGTTTFDHSLKQAAKWWERPRDMSRILDHLLTSARWKQHVNADNVTAIGHSLGGWTVMQLAGAKVDRQTFKSRCLIYPNPRTCGLAEELGLAKVQAHEPSSKDLSDPRIKRVVTLDLGLAGSFSINSLNDITVPTLILAAGIDIGDLPQALESGYIAEHIPLYSRRYKVYENATHFSFIQDCKQGAEVILEDEVPGDGIICKDGVGTSREELHQLILNDIVSFLNR
;
A
#
# COMPACT_ATOMS: atom_id res chain seq x y z
N MET A 1 -62.55 -0.23 -22.57
CA MET A 1 -61.05 -0.24 -22.57
C MET A 1 -60.59 0.16 -21.18
N LYS A 2 -60.06 -0.82 -20.40
CA LYS A 2 -59.56 -0.59 -19.05
C LYS A 2 -58.01 -0.58 -19.13
N TRP A 3 -57.39 0.55 -18.80
CA TRP A 3 -55.94 0.68 -18.73
C TRP A 3 -55.47 0.21 -17.34
N ALA A 4 -54.65 -0.82 -17.30
CA ALA A 4 -53.99 -1.29 -16.07
C ALA A 4 -52.67 -0.55 -15.93
N ASN A 5 -52.54 0.28 -14.90
CA ASN A 5 -51.28 0.90 -14.50
C ASN A 5 -50.44 -0.14 -13.77
N LEU A 6 -49.36 -0.59 -14.37
CA LEU A 6 -48.31 -1.34 -13.71
C LEU A 6 -47.36 -0.34 -12.98
N LEU A 7 -47.45 -0.32 -11.66
CA LEU A 7 -46.48 0.34 -10.80
C LEU A 7 -45.22 -0.54 -10.71
N PHE A 8 -44.13 -0.10 -11.36
CA PHE A 8 -42.79 -0.67 -11.15
C PHE A 8 -42.23 -0.11 -9.84
N THR A 9 -42.22 -0.93 -8.79
CA THR A 9 -41.49 -0.64 -7.55
C THR A 9 -40.02 -0.99 -7.75
N SER A 10 -39.19 0.01 -7.95
CA SER A 10 -37.73 -0.12 -7.94
C SER A 10 -37.27 -0.37 -6.51
N LEU A 11 -36.87 -1.59 -6.17
CA LEU A 11 -36.14 -1.87 -4.92
C LEU A 11 -34.72 -1.28 -5.05
N LEU A 12 -34.51 -0.16 -4.39
CA LEU A 12 -33.16 0.34 -4.10
C LEU A 12 -32.53 -0.59 -3.06
N PHE A 13 -31.60 -1.45 -3.48
CA PHE A 13 -30.70 -2.16 -2.60
C PHE A 13 -29.70 -1.12 -2.02
N LEU A 14 -30.04 -0.59 -0.85
CA LEU A 14 -29.07 0.10 0.00
C LEU A 14 -28.09 -0.97 0.52
N SER A 15 -26.91 -1.05 -0.08
CA SER A 15 -25.79 -1.79 0.50
C SER A 15 -25.37 -1.08 1.79
N SER A 16 -25.91 -1.53 2.93
CA SER A 16 -25.43 -1.13 4.23
C SER A 16 -24.01 -1.70 4.40
N ASN A 17 -23.00 -0.83 4.41
CA ASN A 17 -21.69 -1.20 4.88
C ASN A 17 -21.84 -1.68 6.33
N ALA A 18 -21.76 -2.99 6.55
CA ALA A 18 -21.84 -3.56 7.88
C ALA A 18 -20.56 -3.17 8.63
N ILE A 19 -20.71 -2.25 9.60
CA ILE A 19 -19.62 -1.90 10.50
C ILE A 19 -19.24 -3.17 11.27
N ALA A 20 -17.96 -3.54 11.22
CA ALA A 20 -17.45 -4.68 11.95
C ALA A 20 -17.47 -4.41 13.46
N SER A 21 -17.85 -5.40 14.27
CA SER A 21 -17.80 -5.29 15.73
C SER A 21 -16.35 -5.39 16.24
N GLY A 22 -15.47 -6.11 15.51
CA GLY A 22 -14.06 -6.28 15.79
C GLY A 22 -13.24 -6.47 14.52
N VAL A 23 -11.92 -6.54 14.68
CA VAL A 23 -10.98 -6.83 13.59
C VAL A 23 -10.31 -8.16 13.85
N GLY A 24 -10.59 -9.13 13.00
CA GLY A 24 -9.86 -10.40 12.96
C GLY A 24 -8.51 -10.22 12.28
N PHE A 25 -7.53 -11.01 12.69
CA PHE A 25 -6.18 -11.00 12.12
C PHE A 25 -5.62 -12.41 11.99
N THR A 26 -4.98 -12.70 10.88
CA THR A 26 -4.20 -13.93 10.71
C THR A 26 -2.93 -13.65 9.92
N GLN A 27 -1.92 -14.46 10.13
CA GLN A 27 -0.69 -14.48 9.34
C GLN A 27 -0.52 -15.83 8.67
N ILE A 28 -0.15 -15.80 7.40
CA ILE A 28 0.12 -17.00 6.61
C ILE A 28 1.41 -16.81 5.82
N THR A 29 1.99 -17.91 5.38
CA THR A 29 3.06 -17.90 4.39
C THR A 29 2.56 -18.56 3.12
N LEU A 30 2.50 -17.82 2.01
CA LEU A 30 2.20 -18.40 0.71
C LEU A 30 3.43 -19.17 0.21
N THR A 31 3.23 -20.41 -0.17
CA THR A 31 4.28 -21.36 -0.63
C THR A 31 4.02 -21.88 -2.04
N ASP A 32 3.14 -21.23 -2.78
CA ASP A 32 2.84 -21.50 -4.18
C ASP A 32 4.08 -21.37 -5.08
N ASP A 33 5.03 -20.47 -4.74
CA ASP A 33 6.40 -20.46 -5.25
C ASP A 33 7.38 -20.81 -4.13
N PRO A 34 7.96 -22.04 -4.12
CA PRO A 34 8.92 -22.45 -3.09
C PRO A 34 10.22 -21.63 -3.06
N LYS A 35 10.56 -20.94 -4.16
CA LYS A 35 11.75 -20.08 -4.25
C LYS A 35 11.49 -18.66 -3.74
N ARG A 36 10.22 -18.33 -3.51
CA ARG A 36 9.76 -17.03 -3.03
C ARG A 36 8.57 -17.19 -2.07
N PRO A 37 8.77 -17.85 -0.90
CA PRO A 37 7.73 -17.89 0.13
C PRO A 37 7.37 -16.45 0.53
N LEU A 38 6.08 -16.17 0.70
CA LEU A 38 5.59 -14.82 0.92
C LEU A 38 4.81 -14.73 2.24
N ASN A 39 5.43 -14.11 3.25
CA ASN A 39 4.73 -13.76 4.47
C ASN A 39 3.62 -12.77 4.17
N THR A 40 2.43 -13.08 4.65
CA THR A 40 1.24 -12.28 4.40
C THR A 40 0.45 -12.11 5.69
N ALA A 41 0.18 -10.87 6.05
CA ALA A 41 -0.69 -10.50 7.16
C ALA A 41 -2.07 -10.11 6.60
N ILE A 42 -3.15 -10.59 7.23
CA ILE A 42 -4.52 -10.38 6.76
C ILE A 42 -5.39 -9.90 7.92
N TRP A 43 -6.01 -8.73 7.77
CA TRP A 43 -7.03 -8.16 8.66
C TRP A 43 -8.39 -8.28 8.00
N TYR A 44 -9.42 -8.56 8.78
CA TYR A 44 -10.76 -8.78 8.25
C TYR A 44 -11.85 -8.47 9.26
N PRO A 45 -13.07 -8.14 8.82
CA PRO A 45 -14.21 -7.92 9.69
C PRO A 45 -14.60 -9.19 10.45
N THR A 46 -14.86 -9.05 11.75
CA THR A 46 -15.41 -10.11 12.59
C THR A 46 -16.50 -9.58 13.50
N GLN A 47 -17.39 -10.46 13.95
CA GLN A 47 -18.40 -10.17 14.99
C GLN A 47 -17.86 -10.39 16.40
N GLU A 48 -16.69 -11.01 16.53
CA GLU A 48 -16.06 -11.21 17.82
C GLU A 48 -15.56 -9.88 18.40
N VAL A 49 -15.66 -9.71 19.71
CA VAL A 49 -15.26 -8.48 20.43
C VAL A 49 -14.36 -8.75 21.64
N SER A 50 -14.18 -10.03 21.99
CA SER A 50 -13.39 -10.47 23.14
C SER A 50 -12.01 -11.02 22.70
N ASN A 51 -11.13 -11.28 23.66
CA ASN A 51 -9.80 -11.86 23.44
C ASN A 51 -8.91 -11.02 22.50
N THR A 52 -8.99 -9.69 22.64
CA THR A 52 -8.15 -8.79 21.88
C THR A 52 -6.68 -8.89 22.28
N THR A 53 -5.79 -8.79 21.30
CA THR A 53 -4.34 -8.70 21.49
C THR A 53 -3.77 -7.56 20.66
N LEU A 54 -2.58 -7.09 21.02
CA LEU A 54 -1.85 -6.09 20.24
C LEU A 54 -0.96 -6.78 19.21
N ILE A 55 -0.99 -6.30 17.98
CA ILE A 55 -0.04 -6.68 16.95
C ILE A 55 0.76 -5.48 16.46
N GLY A 56 2.00 -5.71 16.03
CA GLY A 56 2.90 -4.64 15.58
C GLY A 56 3.41 -3.75 16.73
N ASP A 57 3.06 -4.05 17.97
CA ASP A 57 3.57 -3.35 19.15
C ASP A 57 5.01 -3.76 19.46
N ASN A 58 5.86 -2.77 19.74
CA ASN A 58 7.25 -2.97 20.15
C ASN A 58 7.75 -1.74 20.94
N PRO A 59 9.02 -1.69 21.42
CA PRO A 59 9.50 -0.53 22.17
C PRO A 59 9.36 0.81 21.47
N ALA A 60 9.47 0.87 20.14
CA ALA A 60 9.41 2.12 19.37
C ALA A 60 8.02 2.44 18.85
N PHE A 61 7.20 1.46 18.50
CA PHE A 61 5.96 1.68 17.76
C PHE A 61 4.71 1.23 18.52
N VAL A 62 3.63 1.96 18.31
CA VAL A 62 2.30 1.65 18.83
C VAL A 62 1.66 0.54 18.00
N GLY A 63 1.20 -0.53 18.67
CA GLY A 63 0.46 -1.62 18.07
C GLY A 63 -1.02 -1.33 17.92
N THR A 64 -1.73 -2.20 17.20
CA THR A 64 -3.18 -2.13 17.05
C THR A 64 -3.87 -3.33 17.68
N LYS A 65 -5.09 -3.12 18.18
CA LYS A 65 -5.90 -4.18 18.79
C LYS A 65 -6.61 -4.99 17.72
N ILE A 66 -6.44 -6.30 17.78
CA ILE A 66 -7.10 -7.28 16.90
C ILE A 66 -7.55 -8.52 17.69
N ILE A 67 -8.28 -9.41 17.04
CA ILE A 67 -8.63 -10.73 17.54
C ILE A 67 -7.96 -11.76 16.63
N LYS A 68 -6.97 -12.47 17.17
CA LYS A 68 -6.19 -13.43 16.40
C LYS A 68 -7.05 -14.62 15.96
N ASP A 69 -6.96 -14.95 14.68
CA ASP A 69 -7.65 -16.08 14.04
C ASP A 69 -9.18 -16.13 14.25
N ALA A 70 -9.78 -14.94 14.49
CA ALA A 70 -11.22 -14.79 14.64
C ALA A 70 -11.99 -15.35 13.44
N GLN A 71 -13.27 -15.66 13.66
CA GLN A 71 -14.15 -16.05 12.58
C GLN A 71 -14.47 -14.87 11.68
N ILE A 72 -14.38 -15.06 10.36
CA ILE A 72 -14.74 -14.02 9.39
C ILE A 72 -16.24 -13.75 9.47
N GLN A 73 -16.64 -12.48 9.50
CA GLN A 73 -18.06 -12.10 9.45
C GLN A 73 -18.69 -12.63 8.16
N SER A 74 -19.91 -13.20 8.28
CA SER A 74 -20.65 -13.79 7.14
C SER A 74 -21.17 -12.70 6.21
N SER A 75 -20.29 -12.22 5.32
CA SER A 75 -20.57 -11.25 4.25
C SER A 75 -19.48 -11.32 3.19
N THR A 76 -19.66 -10.60 2.09
CA THR A 76 -18.61 -10.34 1.09
C THR A 76 -18.06 -8.93 1.28
N PHE A 77 -16.74 -8.80 1.22
CA PHE A 77 -16.02 -7.56 1.50
C PHE A 77 -15.13 -7.16 0.33
N PRO A 78 -15.02 -5.86 0.04
CA PRO A 78 -13.97 -5.35 -0.85
C PRO A 78 -12.59 -5.66 -0.27
N VAL A 79 -11.58 -5.69 -1.14
CA VAL A 79 -10.20 -6.04 -0.77
C VAL A 79 -9.30 -4.82 -0.88
N VAL A 80 -8.41 -4.66 0.10
CA VAL A 80 -7.28 -3.75 0.04
C VAL A 80 -5.99 -4.56 0.16
N LEU A 81 -5.10 -4.41 -0.82
CA LEU A 81 -3.76 -4.97 -0.80
C LEU A 81 -2.76 -3.88 -0.38
N LEU A 82 -1.91 -4.16 0.61
CA LEU A 82 -0.92 -3.21 1.11
C LEU A 82 0.50 -3.63 0.74
N SER A 83 1.30 -2.67 0.26
CA SER A 83 2.72 -2.84 -0.07
C SER A 83 3.57 -1.87 0.74
N HIS A 84 4.50 -2.40 1.54
CA HIS A 84 5.40 -1.61 2.39
C HIS A 84 6.54 -0.94 1.60
N GLY A 85 7.16 0.07 2.21
CA GLY A 85 8.35 0.74 1.69
C GLY A 85 9.62 -0.12 1.74
N TYR A 86 10.73 0.42 1.22
CA TYR A 86 12.03 -0.24 1.30
C TYR A 86 12.45 -0.46 2.76
N ARG A 87 12.94 -1.67 3.07
CA ARG A 87 13.26 -2.12 4.44
C ARG A 87 12.12 -2.04 5.45
N GLY A 88 10.88 -1.91 4.95
CA GLY A 88 9.67 -1.98 5.78
C GLY A 88 9.17 -3.42 5.94
N ASN A 89 7.98 -3.55 6.49
CA ASN A 89 7.23 -4.79 6.60
C ASN A 89 5.74 -4.49 6.81
N TRP A 90 4.89 -5.50 6.88
CA TRP A 90 3.45 -5.33 7.04
C TRP A 90 3.05 -4.47 8.27
N ARG A 91 3.90 -4.40 9.31
CA ARG A 91 3.61 -3.64 10.52
C ARG A 91 3.57 -2.14 10.27
N ASN A 92 4.32 -1.65 9.27
CA ASN A 92 4.37 -0.21 8.98
C ASN A 92 2.99 0.38 8.65
N GLN A 93 2.12 -0.35 7.97
CA GLN A 93 0.75 0.06 7.65
C GLN A 93 -0.31 -0.64 8.53
N ASN A 94 0.08 -1.26 9.66
CA ASN A 94 -0.83 -1.94 10.56
C ASN A 94 -1.98 -1.03 11.07
N TRP A 95 -1.66 0.23 11.38
CA TRP A 95 -2.64 1.22 11.77
C TRP A 95 -3.73 1.41 10.70
N LEU A 96 -3.32 1.59 9.45
CA LEU A 96 -4.21 1.79 8.31
C LEU A 96 -5.01 0.52 7.99
N ALA A 97 -4.34 -0.64 8.00
CA ALA A 97 -4.98 -1.94 7.77
C ALA A 97 -6.11 -2.19 8.77
N THR A 98 -5.84 -1.94 10.06
CA THR A 98 -6.84 -2.11 11.13
C THR A 98 -8.02 -1.17 10.94
N GLU A 99 -7.79 0.11 10.63
CA GLU A 99 -8.84 1.09 10.44
C GLU A 99 -9.71 0.82 9.19
N ILE A 100 -9.09 0.34 8.11
CA ILE A 100 -9.82 -0.06 6.89
C ILE A 100 -10.64 -1.33 7.15
N ALA A 101 -10.08 -2.33 7.88
CA ALA A 101 -10.82 -3.55 8.22
C ALA A 101 -12.03 -3.29 9.12
N LYS A 102 -11.96 -2.36 10.07
CA LYS A 102 -13.13 -1.89 10.86
C LYS A 102 -14.27 -1.36 9.98
N ARG A 103 -13.93 -0.86 8.79
CA ARG A 103 -14.88 -0.28 7.82
C ARG A 103 -15.40 -1.29 6.81
N GLY A 104 -15.19 -2.58 7.07
CA GLY A 104 -15.77 -3.65 6.25
C GLY A 104 -14.92 -4.03 5.04
N TYR A 105 -13.61 -4.02 5.14
CA TYR A 105 -12.68 -4.48 4.09
C TYR A 105 -11.88 -5.68 4.57
N ILE A 106 -11.55 -6.59 3.68
CA ILE A 106 -10.44 -7.53 3.88
C ILE A 106 -9.17 -6.81 3.43
N VAL A 107 -8.19 -6.73 4.33
CA VAL A 107 -6.91 -6.07 4.04
C VAL A 107 -5.80 -7.10 4.10
N ALA A 108 -4.95 -7.17 3.09
CA ALA A 108 -3.82 -8.11 3.07
C ALA A 108 -2.52 -7.38 2.72
N ALA A 109 -1.46 -7.63 3.50
CA ALA A 109 -0.15 -7.00 3.35
C ALA A 109 0.93 -8.05 3.13
N ALA A 110 1.79 -7.80 2.12
CA ALA A 110 2.95 -8.62 1.84
C ALA A 110 4.19 -8.17 2.63
N ASP A 111 5.03 -9.12 3.03
CA ASP A 111 6.45 -8.87 3.31
C ASP A 111 7.27 -9.28 2.09
N HIS A 112 7.62 -8.32 1.24
CA HIS A 112 8.30 -8.59 -0.03
C HIS A 112 9.74 -9.07 0.17
N PRO A 113 10.09 -10.33 -0.19
CA PRO A 113 11.44 -10.87 0.00
C PRO A 113 12.54 -9.98 -0.60
N GLY A 114 13.63 -9.81 0.16
CA GLY A 114 14.79 -9.00 -0.20
C GLY A 114 14.67 -7.50 0.12
N THR A 115 13.47 -7.00 0.45
CA THR A 115 13.24 -5.58 0.72
C THR A 115 12.52 -5.32 2.05
N THR A 116 12.54 -6.31 2.96
CA THR A 116 11.94 -6.18 4.29
C THR A 116 12.95 -5.75 5.35
N THR A 117 12.46 -5.40 6.54
CA THR A 117 13.30 -5.17 7.72
C THR A 117 14.14 -6.39 8.10
N PHE A 118 13.69 -7.60 7.77
CA PHE A 118 14.29 -8.86 8.22
C PHE A 118 14.99 -9.64 7.10
N ASP A 119 14.75 -9.28 5.84
CA ASP A 119 15.38 -9.90 4.66
C ASP A 119 15.96 -8.81 3.74
N HIS A 120 17.28 -8.73 3.71
CA HIS A 120 18.06 -7.78 2.91
C HIS A 120 18.77 -8.48 1.75
N SER A 121 18.26 -9.61 1.26
CA SER A 121 18.85 -10.34 0.15
C SER A 121 18.88 -9.50 -1.14
N LEU A 122 20.03 -8.97 -1.52
CA LEU A 122 20.20 -8.20 -2.75
C LEU A 122 19.78 -8.99 -3.99
N LYS A 123 19.95 -10.32 -3.97
CA LYS A 123 19.49 -11.20 -5.06
C LYS A 123 17.97 -11.20 -5.22
N GLN A 124 17.22 -11.10 -4.11
CA GLN A 124 15.77 -11.01 -4.16
C GLN A 124 15.32 -9.56 -4.41
N ALA A 125 15.97 -8.57 -3.81
CA ALA A 125 15.71 -7.16 -4.03
C ALA A 125 15.85 -6.78 -5.51
N ALA A 126 16.90 -7.28 -6.19
CA ALA A 126 17.15 -7.04 -7.60
C ALA A 126 16.07 -7.59 -8.56
N LYS A 127 15.17 -8.42 -8.06
CA LYS A 127 13.99 -8.89 -8.79
C LYS A 127 12.81 -7.96 -8.53
N TRP A 128 12.97 -6.68 -8.82
CA TRP A 128 12.00 -5.63 -8.53
C TRP A 128 10.60 -5.92 -9.08
N TRP A 129 10.49 -6.65 -10.20
CA TRP A 129 9.24 -7.06 -10.84
C TRP A 129 8.44 -8.09 -10.04
N GLU A 130 9.06 -8.73 -9.05
CA GLU A 130 8.35 -9.69 -8.20
C GLU A 130 7.46 -8.99 -7.16
N ARG A 131 7.73 -7.73 -6.79
CA ARG A 131 6.88 -7.02 -5.81
C ARG A 131 5.43 -6.86 -6.29
N PRO A 132 5.13 -6.35 -7.50
CA PRO A 132 3.74 -6.36 -7.99
C PRO A 132 3.18 -7.78 -8.16
N ARG A 133 3.99 -8.77 -8.55
CA ARG A 133 3.55 -10.17 -8.63
C ARG A 133 3.19 -10.76 -7.25
N ASP A 134 3.92 -10.41 -6.20
CA ASP A 134 3.58 -10.82 -4.83
C ASP A 134 2.18 -10.34 -4.46
N MET A 135 1.80 -9.11 -4.83
CA MET A 135 0.46 -8.58 -4.60
C MET A 135 -0.61 -9.37 -5.36
N SER A 136 -0.35 -9.71 -6.63
CA SER A 136 -1.25 -10.56 -7.42
C SER A 136 -1.39 -11.96 -6.84
N ARG A 137 -0.31 -12.57 -6.32
CA ARG A 137 -0.33 -13.87 -5.64
C ARG A 137 -1.18 -13.86 -4.37
N ILE A 138 -1.13 -12.79 -3.59
CA ILE A 138 -2.01 -12.61 -2.42
C ILE A 138 -3.47 -12.57 -2.88
N LEU A 139 -3.76 -11.81 -3.94
CA LEU A 139 -5.12 -11.74 -4.48
C LEU A 139 -5.59 -13.10 -4.99
N ASP A 140 -4.74 -13.84 -5.70
CA ASP A 140 -5.04 -15.21 -6.14
C ASP A 140 -5.40 -16.12 -4.95
N HIS A 141 -4.62 -16.05 -3.87
CA HIS A 141 -4.91 -16.80 -2.65
C HIS A 141 -6.26 -16.41 -2.04
N LEU A 142 -6.58 -15.13 -1.93
CA LEU A 142 -7.85 -14.67 -1.39
C LEU A 142 -9.04 -15.13 -2.24
N LEU A 143 -8.89 -15.16 -3.56
CA LEU A 143 -9.95 -15.57 -4.49
C LEU A 143 -10.14 -17.08 -4.60
N THR A 144 -9.13 -17.89 -4.28
CA THR A 144 -9.16 -19.35 -4.49
C THR A 144 -9.24 -20.17 -3.22
N SER A 145 -8.69 -19.66 -2.10
CA SER A 145 -8.67 -20.36 -0.83
C SER A 145 -10.08 -20.60 -0.26
N ALA A 146 -10.31 -21.80 0.27
CA ALA A 146 -11.58 -22.19 0.87
C ALA A 146 -12.01 -21.24 2.02
N ARG A 147 -11.04 -20.69 2.76
CA ARG A 147 -11.31 -19.76 3.86
C ARG A 147 -11.82 -18.40 3.38
N TRP A 148 -11.31 -17.89 2.23
CA TRP A 148 -11.51 -16.49 1.84
C TRP A 148 -12.50 -16.30 0.69
N LYS A 149 -12.51 -17.20 -0.29
CA LYS A 149 -13.19 -17.00 -1.59
C LYS A 149 -14.67 -16.59 -1.51
N GLN A 150 -15.38 -17.02 -0.49
CA GLN A 150 -16.79 -16.68 -0.30
C GLN A 150 -16.99 -15.32 0.39
N HIS A 151 -15.92 -14.72 0.92
CA HIS A 151 -15.94 -13.46 1.64
C HIS A 151 -15.36 -12.30 0.82
N VAL A 152 -14.83 -12.55 -0.37
CA VAL A 152 -14.13 -11.58 -1.21
C VAL A 152 -15.02 -11.06 -2.34
N ASN A 153 -15.15 -9.74 -2.42
CA ASN A 153 -15.71 -9.07 -3.61
C ASN A 153 -14.59 -8.82 -4.62
N ALA A 154 -14.49 -9.69 -5.63
CA ALA A 154 -13.46 -9.62 -6.67
C ALA A 154 -13.53 -8.38 -7.56
N ASP A 155 -14.69 -7.72 -7.62
CA ASP A 155 -14.91 -6.52 -8.45
C ASP A 155 -14.50 -5.23 -7.75
N ASN A 156 -14.12 -5.29 -6.47
CA ASN A 156 -13.73 -4.13 -5.68
C ASN A 156 -12.40 -4.37 -4.95
N VAL A 157 -11.31 -4.31 -5.71
CA VAL A 157 -9.94 -4.50 -5.21
C VAL A 157 -9.15 -3.19 -5.35
N THR A 158 -8.54 -2.74 -4.27
CA THR A 158 -7.68 -1.55 -4.23
C THR A 158 -6.27 -1.96 -3.81
N ALA A 159 -5.25 -1.41 -4.43
CA ALA A 159 -3.88 -1.54 -3.99
C ALA A 159 -3.38 -0.22 -3.38
N ILE A 160 -2.79 -0.27 -2.19
CA ILE A 160 -2.23 0.88 -1.46
C ILE A 160 -0.76 0.61 -1.17
N GLY A 161 0.11 1.57 -1.39
CA GLY A 161 1.53 1.40 -1.12
C GLY A 161 2.23 2.65 -0.61
N HIS A 162 3.13 2.45 0.35
CA HIS A 162 3.97 3.50 0.91
C HIS A 162 5.38 3.45 0.30
N SER A 163 5.95 4.60 -0.07
CA SER A 163 7.32 4.70 -0.56
C SER A 163 7.55 3.75 -1.75
N LEU A 164 8.51 2.81 -1.66
CA LEU A 164 8.71 1.74 -2.65
C LEU A 164 7.43 0.90 -2.87
N GLY A 165 6.55 0.80 -1.88
CA GLY A 165 5.23 0.18 -2.05
C GLY A 165 4.34 0.99 -2.98
N GLY A 166 4.38 2.32 -2.91
CA GLY A 166 3.71 3.21 -3.85
C GLY A 166 4.17 2.99 -5.29
N TRP A 167 5.48 2.86 -5.48
CA TRP A 167 6.06 2.46 -6.76
C TRP A 167 5.57 1.08 -7.23
N THR A 168 5.44 0.12 -6.30
CA THR A 168 4.93 -1.23 -6.60
C THR A 168 3.48 -1.20 -7.11
N VAL A 169 2.60 -0.47 -6.42
CA VAL A 169 1.17 -0.44 -6.79
C VAL A 169 0.91 0.36 -8.07
N MET A 170 1.77 1.33 -8.40
CA MET A 170 1.69 2.02 -9.69
C MET A 170 1.96 1.07 -10.88
N GLN A 171 2.81 0.06 -10.71
CA GLN A 171 3.02 -0.96 -11.73
C GLN A 171 1.78 -1.84 -11.91
N LEU A 172 1.05 -2.15 -10.83
CA LEU A 172 -0.23 -2.84 -10.92
C LEU A 172 -1.29 -2.02 -11.67
N ALA A 173 -1.19 -0.69 -11.65
CA ALA A 173 -2.04 0.21 -12.44
C ALA A 173 -1.59 0.37 -13.91
N GLY A 174 -0.42 -0.17 -14.29
CA GLY A 174 0.09 -0.12 -15.66
C GLY A 174 1.30 0.81 -15.87
N ALA A 175 1.84 1.46 -14.83
CA ALA A 175 3.08 2.21 -14.95
C ALA A 175 4.25 1.28 -15.29
N LYS A 176 5.05 1.63 -16.30
CA LYS A 176 6.15 0.80 -16.80
C LYS A 176 7.49 1.43 -16.47
N VAL A 177 8.38 0.62 -15.91
CA VAL A 177 9.74 1.04 -15.56
C VAL A 177 10.58 1.25 -16.82
N ASP A 178 11.19 2.42 -16.91
CA ASP A 178 12.15 2.81 -17.93
C ASP A 178 13.48 3.20 -17.29
N ARG A 179 14.48 2.32 -17.44
CA ARG A 179 15.82 2.52 -16.89
C ARG A 179 16.55 3.71 -17.50
N GLN A 180 16.34 3.95 -18.79
CA GLN A 180 17.01 5.06 -19.47
C GLN A 180 16.49 6.40 -18.96
N THR A 181 15.17 6.50 -18.80
CA THR A 181 14.54 7.68 -18.18
C THR A 181 15.08 7.89 -16.77
N PHE A 182 15.12 6.82 -15.94
CA PHE A 182 15.61 6.91 -14.58
C PHE A 182 17.08 7.34 -14.52
N LYS A 183 17.97 6.74 -15.35
CA LYS A 183 19.38 7.11 -15.42
C LYS A 183 19.55 8.59 -15.79
N SER A 184 18.79 9.07 -16.76
CA SER A 184 18.83 10.48 -17.17
C SER A 184 18.36 11.41 -16.04
N ARG A 185 17.32 11.02 -15.29
CA ARG A 185 16.83 11.79 -14.15
C ARG A 185 17.83 11.85 -13.00
N CYS A 186 18.53 10.76 -12.70
CA CYS A 186 19.59 10.75 -11.69
C CYS A 186 20.79 11.63 -12.08
N LEU A 187 21.03 11.88 -13.36
CA LEU A 187 22.03 12.85 -13.81
C LEU A 187 21.57 14.30 -13.59
N ILE A 188 20.27 14.57 -13.74
CA ILE A 188 19.68 15.91 -13.58
C ILE A 188 19.40 16.22 -12.10
N TYR A 189 18.92 15.25 -11.37
CA TYR A 189 18.55 15.34 -9.95
C TYR A 189 19.32 14.28 -9.14
N PRO A 190 20.64 14.48 -8.92
CA PRO A 190 21.44 13.52 -8.20
C PRO A 190 21.02 13.49 -6.73
N ASN A 191 20.49 12.35 -6.30
CA ASN A 191 20.13 12.09 -4.92
C ASN A 191 20.66 10.71 -4.50
N PRO A 192 21.56 10.63 -3.51
CA PRO A 192 22.20 9.37 -3.12
C PRO A 192 21.20 8.31 -2.63
N ARG A 193 20.10 8.72 -1.95
CA ARG A 193 19.07 7.78 -1.46
C ARG A 193 18.30 7.20 -2.62
N THR A 194 17.71 8.02 -3.48
CA THR A 194 16.87 7.58 -4.60
C THR A 194 17.69 6.83 -5.66
N CYS A 195 18.82 7.40 -6.08
CA CYS A 195 19.65 6.81 -7.14
C CYS A 195 20.41 5.56 -6.66
N GLY A 196 20.87 5.55 -5.38
CA GLY A 196 21.52 4.38 -4.77
C GLY A 196 20.55 3.22 -4.58
N LEU A 197 19.31 3.48 -4.16
CA LEU A 197 18.29 2.45 -4.03
C LEU A 197 18.02 1.73 -5.37
N ALA A 198 18.09 2.45 -6.49
CA ALA A 198 17.92 1.83 -7.79
C ALA A 198 19.02 0.80 -8.13
N GLU A 199 20.24 0.98 -7.65
CA GLU A 199 21.30 0.00 -7.82
C GLU A 199 21.00 -1.27 -7.02
N GLU A 200 20.58 -1.13 -5.77
CA GLU A 200 20.19 -2.25 -4.90
C GLU A 200 19.00 -3.04 -5.48
N LEU A 201 18.04 -2.34 -6.09
CA LEU A 201 16.90 -2.95 -6.78
C LEU A 201 17.26 -3.49 -8.19
N GLY A 202 18.51 -3.42 -8.60
CA GLY A 202 18.95 -3.91 -9.89
C GLY A 202 18.43 -3.13 -11.10
N LEU A 203 17.98 -1.89 -10.90
CA LEU A 203 17.50 -1.01 -11.97
C LEU A 203 18.63 -0.45 -12.84
N ALA A 204 19.88 -0.47 -12.37
CA ALA A 204 21.02 0.06 -13.11
C ALA A 204 21.33 -0.73 -14.40
N LYS A 205 20.98 -2.02 -14.46
CA LYS A 205 21.18 -2.91 -15.62
C LYS A 205 20.11 -3.98 -15.71
N VAL A 206 19.94 -4.58 -16.89
CA VAL A 206 19.02 -5.70 -17.10
C VAL A 206 19.45 -6.89 -16.25
N GLN A 207 18.51 -7.46 -15.49
CA GLN A 207 18.74 -8.60 -14.63
C GLN A 207 18.53 -9.93 -15.40
N ALA A 208 19.27 -10.98 -15.00
CA ALA A 208 18.96 -12.33 -15.44
C ALA A 208 17.51 -12.69 -15.02
N HIS A 209 16.75 -13.27 -15.93
CA HIS A 209 15.33 -13.63 -15.74
C HIS A 209 14.35 -12.47 -15.57
N GLU A 210 14.77 -11.24 -15.84
CA GLU A 210 13.84 -10.12 -15.94
C GLU A 210 12.82 -10.40 -17.05
N PRO A 211 11.51 -10.17 -16.79
CA PRO A 211 10.50 -10.40 -17.82
C PRO A 211 10.74 -9.46 -19.01
N SER A 212 10.56 -10.00 -20.23
CA SER A 212 10.64 -9.21 -21.46
C SER A 212 9.55 -8.16 -21.54
N SER A 213 8.34 -8.49 -21.05
CA SER A 213 7.28 -7.52 -20.85
C SER A 213 7.50 -6.76 -19.55
N LYS A 214 7.52 -5.42 -19.65
CA LYS A 214 7.53 -4.52 -18.49
C LYS A 214 6.12 -4.22 -17.99
N ASP A 215 5.10 -4.82 -18.57
CA ASP A 215 3.72 -4.69 -18.14
C ASP A 215 3.46 -5.69 -17.01
N LEU A 216 3.31 -5.15 -15.81
CA LEU A 216 3.03 -5.87 -14.57
C LEU A 216 1.65 -5.49 -14.02
N SER A 217 0.80 -4.90 -14.88
CA SER A 217 -0.56 -4.53 -14.51
C SER A 217 -1.40 -5.77 -14.16
N ASP A 218 -2.30 -5.57 -13.19
CA ASP A 218 -3.29 -6.58 -12.84
C ASP A 218 -4.70 -5.97 -13.05
N PRO A 219 -5.48 -6.45 -14.03
CA PRO A 219 -6.78 -5.86 -14.37
C PRO A 219 -7.83 -5.99 -13.27
N ARG A 220 -7.55 -6.81 -12.26
CA ARG A 220 -8.41 -6.95 -11.08
C ARG A 220 -8.28 -5.77 -10.12
N ILE A 221 -7.17 -5.01 -10.19
CA ILE A 221 -6.98 -3.79 -9.40
C ILE A 221 -7.85 -2.68 -9.99
N LYS A 222 -8.81 -2.21 -9.21
CA LYS A 222 -9.79 -1.19 -9.61
C LYS A 222 -9.44 0.22 -9.14
N ARG A 223 -8.59 0.35 -8.14
CA ARG A 223 -8.12 1.62 -7.58
C ARG A 223 -6.70 1.46 -7.05
N VAL A 224 -5.96 2.55 -7.07
CA VAL A 224 -4.60 2.61 -6.49
C VAL A 224 -4.47 3.82 -5.59
N VAL A 225 -3.78 3.66 -4.46
CA VAL A 225 -3.40 4.75 -3.56
C VAL A 225 -1.89 4.70 -3.34
N THR A 226 -1.21 5.81 -3.57
CA THR A 226 0.20 5.97 -3.21
C THR A 226 0.34 6.85 -1.98
N LEU A 227 1.16 6.42 -1.04
CA LEU A 227 1.50 7.14 0.19
C LEU A 227 2.98 7.53 0.07
N ASP A 228 3.23 8.76 -0.35
CA ASP A 228 4.55 9.33 -0.54
C ASP A 228 5.52 8.41 -1.28
N LEU A 229 5.13 8.02 -2.51
CA LEU A 229 5.93 7.07 -3.30
C LEU A 229 7.32 7.63 -3.64
N GLY A 230 8.30 6.72 -3.72
CA GLY A 230 9.63 7.00 -4.25
C GLY A 230 9.85 6.36 -5.63
N LEU A 231 10.99 6.67 -6.28
CA LEU A 231 11.40 6.14 -7.58
C LEU A 231 10.44 6.47 -8.74
N ALA A 232 9.59 7.48 -8.60
CA ALA A 232 8.63 7.89 -9.63
C ALA A 232 9.30 8.20 -10.97
N GLY A 233 10.48 8.82 -10.93
CA GLY A 233 11.26 9.15 -12.12
C GLY A 233 11.74 7.94 -12.93
N SER A 234 11.51 6.71 -12.46
CA SER A 234 11.76 5.50 -13.22
C SER A 234 10.60 5.11 -14.14
N PHE A 235 9.45 5.72 -14.01
CA PHE A 235 8.31 5.42 -14.89
C PHE A 235 8.39 6.19 -16.19
N SER A 236 8.08 5.52 -17.31
CA SER A 236 7.96 6.20 -18.59
C SER A 236 6.71 7.09 -18.60
N ILE A 237 6.86 8.31 -19.13
CA ILE A 237 5.76 9.29 -19.27
C ILE A 237 4.58 8.68 -20.04
N ASN A 238 4.87 7.97 -21.14
CA ASN A 238 3.84 7.36 -21.96
C ASN A 238 2.98 6.38 -21.13
N SER A 239 3.61 5.54 -20.29
CA SER A 239 2.84 4.60 -19.48
C SER A 239 2.03 5.29 -18.37
N LEU A 240 2.49 6.42 -17.85
CA LEU A 240 1.72 7.23 -16.90
C LEU A 240 0.53 7.90 -17.58
N ASN A 241 0.70 8.42 -18.81
CA ASN A 241 -0.38 9.01 -19.59
C ASN A 241 -1.49 7.99 -19.95
N ASP A 242 -1.15 6.71 -20.02
CA ASP A 242 -2.08 5.63 -20.35
C ASP A 242 -2.84 5.08 -19.12
N ILE A 243 -2.57 5.57 -17.90
CA ILE A 243 -3.23 5.10 -16.68
C ILE A 243 -4.69 5.57 -16.65
N THR A 244 -5.59 4.60 -16.65
CA THR A 244 -7.04 4.81 -16.53
C THR A 244 -7.60 4.39 -15.16
N VAL A 245 -6.82 3.61 -14.40
CA VAL A 245 -7.19 3.17 -13.04
C VAL A 245 -7.27 4.40 -12.13
N PRO A 246 -8.40 4.62 -11.43
CA PRO A 246 -8.49 5.70 -10.44
C PRO A 246 -7.35 5.65 -9.44
N THR A 247 -6.61 6.74 -9.34
CA THR A 247 -5.38 6.85 -8.54
C THR A 247 -5.47 8.01 -7.55
N LEU A 248 -5.30 7.72 -6.25
CA LEU A 248 -5.15 8.71 -5.20
C LEU A 248 -3.67 8.84 -4.85
N ILE A 249 -3.11 10.01 -5.04
CA ILE A 249 -1.69 10.30 -4.78
C ILE A 249 -1.62 11.20 -3.54
N LEU A 250 -1.11 10.65 -2.45
CA LEU A 250 -0.91 11.35 -1.18
C LEU A 250 0.59 11.55 -0.97
N ALA A 251 1.01 12.77 -0.66
CA ALA A 251 2.41 13.15 -0.55
C ALA A 251 2.72 13.88 0.75
N ALA A 252 3.95 13.74 1.24
CA ALA A 252 4.52 14.51 2.34
C ALA A 252 5.03 15.87 1.85
N GLY A 253 4.77 16.94 2.61
CA GLY A 253 5.26 18.28 2.28
C GLY A 253 6.67 18.57 2.79
N ILE A 254 7.11 17.82 3.81
CA ILE A 254 8.43 18.01 4.45
C ILE A 254 9.43 17.02 3.87
N ASP A 255 10.47 17.55 3.26
CA ASP A 255 11.61 16.79 2.74
C ASP A 255 12.48 16.24 3.88
N ILE A 256 12.86 14.96 3.78
CA ILE A 256 13.75 14.28 4.74
C ILE A 256 15.13 13.97 4.15
N GLY A 257 15.52 14.61 3.05
CA GLY A 257 16.78 14.42 2.36
C GLY A 257 16.74 13.36 1.25
N ASP A 258 15.55 12.90 0.85
CA ASP A 258 15.28 12.20 -0.42
C ASP A 258 14.91 13.22 -1.51
N LEU A 259 14.38 12.78 -2.65
CA LEU A 259 13.90 13.73 -3.66
C LEU A 259 12.64 14.44 -3.14
N PRO A 260 12.51 15.76 -3.34
CA PRO A 260 11.30 16.48 -3.02
C PRO A 260 10.06 15.83 -3.65
N GLN A 261 8.94 15.82 -2.92
CA GLN A 261 7.71 15.20 -3.39
C GLN A 261 7.24 15.69 -4.77
N ALA A 262 7.59 16.92 -5.15
CA ALA A 262 7.28 17.44 -6.49
C ALA A 262 7.96 16.66 -7.62
N LEU A 263 9.12 16.03 -7.36
CA LEU A 263 9.87 15.21 -8.32
C LEU A 263 9.49 13.71 -8.22
N GLU A 264 8.74 13.31 -7.22
CA GLU A 264 8.26 11.96 -6.96
C GLU A 264 6.71 11.88 -7.13
N SER A 265 5.94 12.11 -6.08
CA SER A 265 4.46 12.11 -6.13
C SER A 265 3.91 13.14 -7.12
N GLY A 266 4.50 14.34 -7.17
CA GLY A 266 4.16 15.39 -8.12
C GLY A 266 4.42 14.99 -9.56
N TYR A 267 5.53 14.29 -9.83
CA TYR A 267 5.86 13.80 -11.18
C TYR A 267 4.78 12.84 -11.70
N ILE A 268 4.34 11.85 -10.93
CA ILE A 268 3.25 10.98 -11.39
C ILE A 268 1.93 11.74 -11.49
N ALA A 269 1.68 12.68 -10.58
CA ALA A 269 0.49 13.52 -10.63
C ALA A 269 0.46 14.41 -11.89
N GLU A 270 1.60 14.89 -12.38
CA GLU A 270 1.68 15.68 -13.61
C GLU A 270 1.28 14.85 -14.84
N HIS A 271 1.69 13.58 -14.88
CA HIS A 271 1.58 12.75 -16.09
C HIS A 271 0.37 11.83 -16.13
N ILE A 272 -0.24 11.49 -14.98
CA ILE A 272 -1.50 10.72 -14.97
C ILE A 272 -2.66 11.64 -15.40
N PRO A 273 -3.58 11.18 -16.28
CA PRO A 273 -4.71 11.98 -16.72
C PRO A 273 -5.56 12.52 -15.56
N LEU A 274 -6.03 13.76 -15.66
CA LEU A 274 -6.80 14.45 -14.61
C LEU A 274 -8.05 13.67 -14.16
N TYR A 275 -8.70 12.99 -15.09
CA TYR A 275 -9.94 12.24 -14.84
C TYR A 275 -9.72 10.97 -14.01
N SER A 276 -8.48 10.43 -14.00
CA SER A 276 -8.13 9.22 -13.26
C SER A 276 -7.31 9.51 -12.00
N ARG A 277 -6.91 10.75 -11.71
CA ARG A 277 -6.09 11.06 -10.56
C ARG A 277 -6.72 12.05 -9.58
N ARG A 278 -6.30 11.94 -8.31
CA ARG A 278 -6.39 12.95 -7.26
C ARG A 278 -5.03 13.08 -6.62
N TYR A 279 -4.61 14.29 -6.34
CA TYR A 279 -3.33 14.57 -5.74
C TYR A 279 -3.50 15.51 -4.55
N LYS A 280 -2.92 15.15 -3.42
CA LYS A 280 -2.92 15.95 -2.19
C LYS A 280 -1.58 15.87 -1.50
N VAL A 281 -1.09 17.03 -1.07
CA VAL A 281 0.11 17.18 -0.23
C VAL A 281 -0.35 17.49 1.19
N TYR A 282 0.23 16.79 2.17
CA TYR A 282 0.10 17.12 3.58
C TYR A 282 1.32 17.91 4.00
N GLU A 283 1.18 19.23 4.10
CA GLU A 283 2.29 20.18 4.28
C GLU A 283 3.13 19.91 5.54
N ASN A 284 2.51 19.36 6.59
CA ASN A 284 3.16 19.03 7.86
C ASN A 284 3.51 17.54 8.00
N ALA A 285 3.38 16.74 6.95
CA ALA A 285 3.80 15.34 6.95
C ALA A 285 5.23 15.21 6.46
N THR A 286 5.97 14.25 7.02
CA THR A 286 7.22 13.71 6.49
C THR A 286 6.95 12.37 5.78
N HIS A 287 7.95 11.85 5.09
CA HIS A 287 7.90 10.52 4.47
C HIS A 287 7.39 9.42 5.43
N PHE A 288 7.78 9.50 6.69
CA PHE A 288 7.42 8.51 7.71
C PHE A 288 6.10 8.79 8.45
N SER A 289 5.41 9.89 8.15
CA SER A 289 4.09 10.17 8.72
C SER A 289 3.00 9.19 8.25
N PHE A 290 3.26 8.40 7.21
CA PHE A 290 2.35 7.40 6.67
C PHE A 290 2.50 6.01 7.29
N ILE A 291 3.50 5.79 8.16
CA ILE A 291 3.71 4.52 8.85
C ILE A 291 3.22 4.60 10.30
N GLN A 292 3.42 3.53 11.07
CA GLN A 292 2.99 3.40 12.46
C GLN A 292 3.28 4.64 13.32
N ASP A 293 2.43 4.84 14.31
CA ASP A 293 2.65 5.83 15.35
C ASP A 293 3.80 5.43 16.28
N CYS A 294 4.59 6.42 16.71
CA CYS A 294 5.73 6.23 17.58
C CYS A 294 5.34 6.36 19.06
N LYS A 295 5.93 5.54 19.91
CA LYS A 295 5.84 5.68 21.36
C LYS A 295 6.72 6.83 21.85
N GLN A 296 6.42 7.35 23.02
CA GLN A 296 7.28 8.34 23.66
C GLN A 296 8.70 7.79 23.85
N GLY A 297 9.70 8.53 23.40
CA GLY A 297 11.10 8.14 23.43
C GLY A 297 11.57 7.21 22.30
N ALA A 298 10.70 6.85 21.38
CA ALA A 298 11.02 5.99 20.23
C ALA A 298 12.11 6.58 19.33
N GLU A 299 12.15 7.91 19.18
CA GLU A 299 13.21 8.59 18.41
C GLU A 299 14.62 8.20 18.90
N VAL A 300 14.82 8.22 20.22
CA VAL A 300 16.13 7.85 20.82
C VAL A 300 16.44 6.38 20.61
N ILE A 301 15.44 5.49 20.78
CA ILE A 301 15.61 4.05 20.59
C ILE A 301 16.04 3.75 19.15
N LEU A 302 15.38 4.35 18.16
CA LEU A 302 15.67 4.13 16.75
C LEU A 302 17.03 4.71 16.35
N GLU A 303 17.38 5.90 16.87
CA GLU A 303 18.69 6.51 16.64
C GLU A 303 19.84 5.70 17.22
N ASP A 304 19.64 5.07 18.39
CA ASP A 304 20.63 4.19 19.03
C ASP A 304 20.78 2.86 18.29
N GLU A 305 19.69 2.32 17.71
CA GLU A 305 19.73 1.08 16.92
C GLU A 305 20.40 1.30 15.57
N VAL A 306 20.01 2.37 14.86
CA VAL A 306 20.52 2.73 13.54
C VAL A 306 20.68 4.25 13.47
N PRO A 307 21.90 4.79 13.46
CA PRO A 307 22.14 6.22 13.34
C PRO A 307 21.41 6.83 12.12
N GLY A 308 20.59 7.83 12.38
CA GLY A 308 19.75 8.50 11.39
C GLY A 308 18.29 8.03 11.36
N ASP A 309 17.94 6.90 12.00
CA ASP A 309 16.57 6.37 11.99
C ASP A 309 15.64 7.09 13.00
N GLY A 310 16.16 7.92 13.90
CA GLY A 310 15.35 8.79 14.76
C GLY A 310 14.38 9.68 13.95
N ILE A 311 14.71 10.00 12.71
CA ILE A 311 13.85 10.76 11.78
C ILE A 311 12.50 10.07 11.51
N ILE A 312 12.41 8.76 11.68
CA ILE A 312 11.18 7.96 11.47
C ILE A 312 10.03 8.46 12.36
N CYS A 313 10.34 8.98 13.54
CA CYS A 313 9.36 9.48 14.50
C CYS A 313 9.13 11.00 14.44
N LYS A 314 9.67 11.68 13.43
CA LYS A 314 9.52 13.14 13.27
C LYS A 314 8.41 13.46 12.28
N ASP A 315 7.52 14.35 12.70
CA ASP A 315 6.49 15.00 11.88
C ASP A 315 6.70 16.52 11.89
N GLY A 316 5.89 17.26 11.16
CA GLY A 316 5.94 18.70 11.11
C GLY A 316 5.64 19.37 12.47
N VAL A 317 6.22 20.53 12.67
CA VAL A 317 6.06 21.29 13.92
C VAL A 317 4.58 21.60 14.19
N GLY A 318 4.10 21.25 15.39
CA GLY A 318 2.73 21.51 15.83
C GLY A 318 1.69 20.54 15.28
N THR A 319 2.12 19.42 14.67
CA THR A 319 1.22 18.37 14.17
C THR A 319 1.59 17.05 14.80
N SER A 320 0.60 16.27 15.22
CA SER A 320 0.81 14.91 15.68
C SER A 320 0.60 13.90 14.54
N ARG A 321 1.28 12.76 14.63
CA ARG A 321 1.08 11.65 13.68
C ARG A 321 -0.35 11.13 13.71
N GLU A 322 -0.97 11.10 14.87
CA GLU A 322 -2.38 10.70 15.02
C GLU A 322 -3.32 11.62 14.23
N GLU A 323 -3.11 12.95 14.28
CA GLU A 323 -3.88 13.90 13.48
C GLU A 323 -3.67 13.68 11.98
N LEU A 324 -2.42 13.47 11.54
CA LEU A 324 -2.11 13.15 10.15
C LEU A 324 -2.77 11.84 9.72
N HIS A 325 -2.73 10.80 10.55
CA HIS A 325 -3.40 9.53 10.28
C HIS A 325 -4.91 9.70 10.10
N GLN A 326 -5.58 10.54 10.91
CA GLN A 326 -7.01 10.81 10.72
C GLN A 326 -7.28 11.49 9.38
N LEU A 327 -6.48 12.47 8.97
CA LEU A 327 -6.62 13.15 7.69
C LEU A 327 -6.38 12.18 6.51
N ILE A 328 -5.30 11.41 6.57
CA ILE A 328 -4.94 10.41 5.56
C ILE A 328 -6.04 9.35 5.42
N LEU A 329 -6.51 8.82 6.55
CA LEU A 329 -7.58 7.81 6.58
C LEU A 329 -8.88 8.35 5.97
N ASN A 330 -9.27 9.57 6.29
CA ASN A 330 -10.47 10.20 5.74
C ASN A 330 -10.40 10.34 4.22
N ASP A 331 -9.25 10.75 3.68
CA ASP A 331 -9.06 10.87 2.23
C ASP A 331 -9.09 9.49 1.55
N ILE A 332 -8.44 8.49 2.13
CA ILE A 332 -8.45 7.11 1.62
C ILE A 332 -9.88 6.55 1.65
N VAL A 333 -10.59 6.63 2.78
CA VAL A 333 -11.96 6.11 2.90
C VAL A 333 -12.92 6.81 1.95
N SER A 334 -12.81 8.14 1.82
CA SER A 334 -13.57 8.91 0.82
C SER A 334 -13.31 8.43 -0.61
N PHE A 335 -12.10 8.01 -0.91
CA PHE A 335 -11.72 7.48 -2.23
C PHE A 335 -12.21 6.04 -2.44
N LEU A 336 -12.14 5.19 -1.43
CA LEU A 336 -12.59 3.79 -1.48
C LEU A 336 -14.11 3.66 -1.69
N ASN A 337 -14.90 4.61 -1.20
CA ASN A 337 -16.37 4.61 -1.24
C ASN A 337 -16.96 5.16 -2.56
N ARG A 338 -16.15 5.46 -3.54
CA ARG A 338 -16.56 5.93 -4.88
C ARG A 338 -16.50 4.80 -5.89
#